data_40c5eee790a038e4d0a291c9ed6c36c6
#
_entry.id   40c5eee790a038e4d0a291c9ed6c36c6
#
_cell.length_a   1.000
_cell.length_b   1.000
_cell.length_c   1.000
_cell.angle_alpha   90.00
_cell.angle_beta   90.00
_cell.angle_gamma   90.00
#
_symmetry.space_group_name_H-M   'P 1'
#
loop_
_entity.id
_entity.type
_entity.pdbx_description
1 polymer ?
#
loop_
_entity_poly.entity_id
_entity_poly.type
_entity_poly.pdbx_seq_one_letter_code
_entity_poly.pdbx_strand_id
1 'polypeptide(L)'
;MSKKFDRIESRIRHRLRTAVMGMALALAAPVAVWGVFGGMAERAEAAAMQKYLRIGLNKSVVIRLPQDAQDVLVGDDRIVKAVLRSRRVVYLFARKMGQTNIFFLDAAGRQVLALDVEVSRDVKALQELLRRSLPDARIQVDMIGDKIVLRGTARSTDEAVRALKLAESFAGGQGQVVNAITIGGKQQVTLKVRIAEVQRSLAKQFGINWRKILETSEFTAEVLMANPFSVGQSLGSNLVSSNPTLRALGLSSPGFGITNASGSTAAVLRVLERDGLMRVLAEPTLTAMSGEEASFLVGGEIPLPTGYDVQTGTVTYAMKPFGILLDFKPLVHSRNRITLKVKTEVSEISSRYTQSIGNISIPGLDKRKAETTVEMPSGGTLAIGGLIKDHTRQTVDGVPGLKNLPILGALFRSRDFLRDQTELVVFVTPYLVRPVAERKLRTPIDGLNVANDAQAILLGRMHRVYGAPTGPKGGTRVYHGDVGFIVE
;
A
#
# COMPACT_ATOMS: atom_id res chain seq x y z
N MET A 1 -15.15 37.45 24.98
CA MET A 1 -13.70 37.28 25.34
C MET A 1 -12.73 37.69 24.20
N SER A 2 -13.21 38.44 23.21
CA SER A 2 -12.43 38.78 21.97
C SER A 2 -11.81 40.18 21.93
N LYS A 3 -12.05 41.05 22.89
CA LYS A 3 -11.52 42.43 22.90
C LYS A 3 -10.24 42.68 23.74
N LYS A 4 -9.64 41.64 24.31
CA LYS A 4 -8.44 41.76 25.16
C LYS A 4 -7.14 41.33 24.45
N PHE A 5 -7.24 40.64 23.32
CA PHE A 5 -6.07 40.19 22.53
C PHE A 5 -5.52 41.24 21.55
N ASP A 6 -6.37 42.11 21.00
CA ASP A 6 -5.93 43.16 20.05
C ASP A 6 -5.13 44.30 20.68
N ARG A 7 -5.15 44.44 22.02
CA ARG A 7 -4.38 45.50 22.74
C ARG A 7 -2.94 45.13 23.06
N ILE A 8 -2.57 43.87 22.91
CA ILE A 8 -1.19 43.41 23.20
C ILE A 8 -0.34 43.45 21.94
N GLU A 9 -0.89 43.18 20.76
CA GLU A 9 -0.13 43.27 19.50
C GLU A 9 0.22 44.71 19.07
N SER A 10 -0.60 45.69 19.40
CA SER A 10 -0.32 47.10 19.05
C SER A 10 0.81 47.72 19.88
N ARG A 11 1.06 47.23 21.11
CA ARG A 11 2.15 47.72 21.98
C ARG A 11 3.51 47.15 21.66
N ILE A 12 3.58 46.01 20.99
CA ILE A 12 4.88 45.40 20.59
C ILE A 12 5.40 46.01 19.28
N ARG A 13 4.52 46.42 18.35
CA ARG A 13 4.94 47.07 17.10
C ARG A 13 5.42 48.54 17.27
N HIS A 14 5.05 49.20 18.35
CA HIS A 14 5.47 50.60 18.60
C HIS A 14 6.83 50.73 19.32
N ARG A 15 7.29 49.68 20.01
CA ARG A 15 8.60 49.67 20.70
C ARG A 15 9.79 49.23 19.83
N LEU A 16 9.56 48.65 18.68
CA LEU A 16 10.61 48.26 17.73
C LEU A 16 10.93 49.35 16.69
N ARG A 17 10.09 50.39 16.57
CA ARG A 17 10.35 51.51 15.63
C ARG A 17 11.12 52.70 16.23
N THR A 18 11.30 52.77 17.55
CA THR A 18 12.03 53.86 18.22
C THR A 18 13.48 53.54 18.61
N ALA A 19 13.94 52.31 18.36
CA ALA A 19 15.32 51.90 18.70
C ALA A 19 16.31 51.97 17.52
N VAL A 20 15.85 52.28 16.29
CA VAL A 20 16.74 52.36 15.09
C VAL A 20 17.01 53.79 14.63
N MET A 21 16.44 54.85 15.30
CA MET A 21 16.56 56.22 14.84
C MET A 21 17.37 57.12 15.79
N GLY A 22 18.20 56.55 16.68
CA GLY A 22 18.92 57.27 17.73
C GLY A 22 20.47 57.20 17.67
N MET A 23 21.08 56.78 16.55
CA MET A 23 22.53 56.63 16.47
C MET A 23 23.16 57.20 15.18
N ALA A 24 22.73 58.37 14.76
CA ALA A 24 23.33 59.12 13.67
C ALA A 24 23.19 60.62 13.94
N LEU A 25 23.93 61.19 14.89
CA LEU A 25 24.27 62.63 14.97
C LEU A 25 25.17 62.86 16.19
N ALA A 26 26.48 62.81 16.01
CA ALA A 26 27.49 63.59 16.76
C ALA A 26 28.86 63.17 16.24
N LEU A 27 29.44 64.00 15.43
CA LEU A 27 30.72 64.62 15.66
C LEU A 27 31.30 65.14 14.34
N ALA A 28 31.01 66.41 14.08
CA ALA A 28 31.81 67.27 13.23
C ALA A 28 32.49 68.33 14.09
N ALA A 29 33.77 68.37 14.10
CA ALA A 29 34.54 69.57 14.31
C ALA A 29 36.03 69.34 14.05
N PRO A 30 36.72 70.32 13.45
CA PRO A 30 38.05 70.15 12.86
C PRO A 30 39.13 70.57 13.80
N VAL A 31 40.31 69.93 13.76
CA VAL A 31 41.54 70.53 14.22
C VAL A 31 42.64 70.27 13.22
N ALA A 32 43.06 71.33 12.53
CA ALA A 32 44.29 71.36 11.77
C ALA A 32 45.48 71.51 12.74
N VAL A 33 46.45 70.61 12.65
CA VAL A 33 47.80 70.85 13.13
C VAL A 33 48.80 70.32 12.10
N TRP A 34 49.55 71.21 11.56
CA TRP A 34 50.75 70.99 10.78
C TRP A 34 51.84 70.32 11.63
N GLY A 35 52.50 69.31 10.99
CA GLY A 35 53.68 68.72 11.59
C GLY A 35 54.42 67.89 10.55
N VAL A 36 55.37 68.49 9.91
CA VAL A 36 56.50 67.99 9.13
C VAL A 36 57.08 66.71 9.76
N PHE A 37 57.14 65.60 9.02
CA PHE A 37 58.29 64.66 9.06
C PHE A 37 58.20 63.73 7.83
N GLY A 38 59.11 63.80 6.95
CA GLY A 38 60.21 62.92 6.69
C GLY A 38 59.75 61.64 5.91
N GLY A 39 60.07 61.63 4.64
CA GLY A 39 59.86 60.49 3.74
C GLY A 39 60.33 59.16 4.30
N MET A 40 59.40 58.25 4.39
CA MET A 40 59.62 56.81 4.15
C MET A 40 58.83 56.40 2.95
N ALA A 41 59.55 56.16 1.83
CA ALA A 41 59.01 55.52 0.68
C ALA A 41 58.53 54.13 1.13
N GLU A 42 57.24 54.01 1.40
CA GLU A 42 56.57 52.76 1.56
C GLU A 42 56.72 52.05 0.21
N ARG A 43 57.66 51.09 0.14
CA ARG A 43 57.75 50.17 -0.93
C ARG A 43 56.35 49.46 -1.00
N ALA A 44 55.60 49.86 -1.97
CA ALA A 44 54.44 49.07 -2.37
C ALA A 44 54.95 47.66 -2.76
N GLU A 45 54.95 46.77 -1.79
CA GLU A 45 55.14 45.34 -2.02
C GLU A 45 54.03 44.94 -2.96
N ALA A 46 54.38 44.72 -4.23
CA ALA A 46 53.45 44.32 -5.26
C ALA A 46 52.73 43.08 -4.74
N ALA A 47 51.45 43.23 -4.36
CA ALA A 47 50.62 42.15 -3.89
C ALA A 47 50.73 41.01 -4.92
N ALA A 48 51.37 39.91 -4.50
CA ALA A 48 51.61 38.76 -5.33
C ALA A 48 50.25 38.26 -5.87
N MET A 49 50.05 38.28 -7.18
CA MET A 49 48.79 37.96 -7.83
C MET A 49 48.49 36.48 -7.60
N GLN A 50 47.64 36.16 -6.64
CA GLN A 50 47.21 34.78 -6.37
C GLN A 50 46.03 34.45 -7.26
N LYS A 51 46.14 33.36 -8.00
CA LYS A 51 45.08 32.91 -8.93
C LYS A 51 44.74 31.46 -8.69
N TYR A 52 43.45 31.18 -8.60
CA TYR A 52 42.93 29.83 -8.48
C TYR A 52 42.70 29.19 -9.88
N LEU A 53 43.11 27.95 -10.04
CA LEU A 53 42.96 27.20 -11.30
C LEU A 53 42.51 25.77 -11.06
N ARG A 54 41.42 25.38 -11.66
CA ARG A 54 40.94 23.98 -11.64
C ARG A 54 41.29 23.29 -12.93
N ILE A 55 41.97 22.14 -12.85
CA ILE A 55 42.39 21.31 -14.02
C ILE A 55 41.77 19.93 -13.86
N GLY A 56 41.22 19.39 -14.96
CA GLY A 56 40.77 18.00 -14.99
C GLY A 56 41.93 17.01 -14.94
N LEU A 57 41.76 15.88 -14.23
CA LEU A 57 42.71 14.78 -14.18
C LEU A 57 43.13 14.34 -15.61
N ASN A 58 44.45 14.10 -15.83
CA ASN A 58 45.04 13.75 -17.10
C ASN A 58 44.88 14.80 -18.23
N LYS A 59 44.54 16.05 -17.85
CA LYS A 59 44.53 17.19 -18.79
C LYS A 59 45.74 18.10 -18.60
N SER A 60 46.07 18.83 -19.64
CA SER A 60 47.10 19.85 -19.61
C SER A 60 46.51 21.22 -19.93
N VAL A 61 47.04 22.25 -19.27
CA VAL A 61 46.64 23.63 -19.50
C VAL A 61 47.88 24.48 -19.74
N VAL A 62 47.78 25.39 -20.69
CA VAL A 62 48.84 26.37 -20.98
C VAL A 62 48.51 27.68 -20.30
N ILE A 63 49.44 28.19 -19.52
CA ILE A 63 49.31 29.47 -18.83
C ILE A 63 50.38 30.46 -19.39
N ARG A 64 49.94 31.69 -19.61
CA ARG A 64 50.84 32.79 -19.96
C ARG A 64 51.03 33.63 -18.71
N LEU A 65 52.32 33.81 -18.37
CA LEU A 65 52.72 34.62 -17.21
C LEU A 65 52.72 36.11 -17.58
N PRO A 66 52.42 37.01 -16.62
CA PRO A 66 52.40 38.44 -16.86
C PRO A 66 53.80 39.04 -17.04
N GLN A 67 54.80 38.43 -16.41
CA GLN A 67 56.23 38.81 -16.47
C GLN A 67 57.09 37.60 -16.77
N ASP A 68 58.37 37.82 -17.12
CA ASP A 68 59.31 36.74 -17.37
C ASP A 68 59.61 35.98 -16.07
N ALA A 69 59.44 34.67 -16.10
CA ALA A 69 59.81 33.76 -15.02
C ALA A 69 61.06 32.97 -15.41
N GLN A 70 61.97 32.78 -14.47
CA GLN A 70 63.16 31.98 -14.64
C GLN A 70 63.06 30.65 -13.92
N ASP A 71 62.31 30.57 -12.82
CA ASP A 71 62.18 29.37 -12.05
C ASP A 71 60.71 29.08 -11.69
N VAL A 72 60.39 27.81 -11.43
CA VAL A 72 59.04 27.30 -11.09
C VAL A 72 59.17 26.35 -9.93
N LEU A 73 58.56 26.72 -8.80
CA LEU A 73 58.44 25.87 -7.61
C LEU A 73 57.06 25.27 -7.51
N VAL A 74 56.98 23.93 -7.52
CA VAL A 74 55.73 23.16 -7.39
C VAL A 74 55.69 22.52 -6.01
N GLY A 75 54.63 22.72 -5.25
CA GLY A 75 54.47 22.19 -3.88
C GLY A 75 54.39 20.66 -3.86
N ASP A 76 53.63 20.05 -4.78
CA ASP A 76 53.60 18.57 -5.01
C ASP A 76 53.60 18.24 -6.49
N ASP A 77 54.77 17.75 -6.99
CA ASP A 77 54.97 17.34 -8.39
C ASP A 77 54.17 16.07 -8.80
N ARG A 78 53.72 15.29 -7.83
CA ARG A 78 52.87 14.13 -8.06
C ARG A 78 51.45 14.53 -8.48
N ILE A 79 50.95 15.71 -8.02
CA ILE A 79 49.63 16.23 -8.33
C ILE A 79 49.68 16.97 -9.67
N VAL A 80 50.57 17.94 -9.82
CA VAL A 80 50.74 18.73 -11.04
C VAL A 80 52.21 18.87 -11.37
N LYS A 81 52.56 18.52 -12.62
CA LYS A 81 53.89 18.84 -13.13
C LYS A 81 53.84 20.13 -13.95
N ALA A 82 54.65 21.08 -13.60
CA ALA A 82 54.81 22.32 -14.33
C ALA A 82 56.10 22.25 -15.21
N VAL A 83 55.96 22.66 -16.45
CA VAL A 83 57.09 22.72 -17.43
C VAL A 83 57.13 24.12 -18.05
N LEU A 84 58.21 24.87 -17.78
CA LEU A 84 58.44 26.15 -18.37
C LEU A 84 58.98 25.95 -19.81
N ARG A 85 58.18 26.34 -20.81
CA ARG A 85 58.56 26.20 -22.23
C ARG A 85 59.28 27.42 -22.78
N SER A 86 58.92 28.60 -22.27
CA SER A 86 59.56 29.86 -22.51
C SER A 86 59.39 30.76 -21.29
N ARG A 87 60.12 31.90 -21.19
CA ARG A 87 60.05 32.78 -20.03
C ARG A 87 58.67 33.22 -19.60
N ARG A 88 57.66 33.11 -20.50
CA ARG A 88 56.26 33.50 -20.21
C ARG A 88 55.22 32.41 -20.48
N VAL A 89 55.62 31.20 -20.88
CA VAL A 89 54.67 30.12 -21.23
C VAL A 89 54.97 28.88 -20.43
N VAL A 90 54.01 28.45 -19.64
CA VAL A 90 54.09 27.27 -18.76
C VAL A 90 53.02 26.28 -19.15
N TYR A 91 53.40 25.00 -19.22
CA TYR A 91 52.50 23.87 -19.37
C TYR A 91 52.30 23.20 -18.01
N LEU A 92 51.06 23.09 -17.59
CA LEU A 92 50.71 22.36 -16.37
C LEU A 92 50.07 21.02 -16.76
N PHE A 93 50.60 19.93 -16.24
CA PHE A 93 50.11 18.57 -16.46
C PHE A 93 49.50 18.02 -15.16
N ALA A 94 48.17 17.82 -15.12
CA ALA A 94 47.50 17.24 -13.97
C ALA A 94 47.69 15.71 -13.98
N ARG A 95 48.38 15.15 -12.97
CA ARG A 95 48.74 13.73 -12.87
C ARG A 95 47.91 12.96 -11.82
N LYS A 96 47.62 13.59 -10.67
CA LYS A 96 46.91 13.00 -9.55
C LYS A 96 45.90 13.98 -8.99
N MET A 97 44.77 13.48 -8.46
CA MET A 97 43.81 14.33 -7.78
C MET A 97 44.40 14.92 -6.47
N GLY A 98 44.06 16.15 -6.18
CA GLY A 98 44.53 16.88 -5.02
C GLY A 98 44.64 18.36 -5.27
N GLN A 99 45.16 19.08 -4.29
CA GLN A 99 45.45 20.52 -4.36
C GLN A 99 46.93 20.74 -4.17
N THR A 100 47.52 21.70 -4.91
CA THR A 100 48.92 22.07 -4.81
C THR A 100 49.11 23.53 -5.21
N ASN A 101 50.16 24.14 -4.74
CA ASN A 101 50.50 25.52 -5.05
C ASN A 101 51.68 25.51 -6.00
N ILE A 102 51.71 26.46 -6.95
CA ILE A 102 52.79 26.66 -7.88
C ILE A 102 53.24 28.13 -7.82
N PHE A 103 54.51 28.34 -7.59
CA PHE A 103 55.09 29.67 -7.53
C PHE A 103 56.01 29.88 -8.73
N PHE A 104 55.88 31.01 -9.39
CA PHE A 104 56.75 31.43 -10.49
C PHE A 104 57.63 32.56 -10.01
N LEU A 105 58.93 32.43 -10.16
CA LEU A 105 59.94 33.34 -9.71
C LEU A 105 60.71 33.97 -10.88
N ASP A 106 61.06 35.25 -10.75
CA ASP A 106 61.93 35.95 -11.72
C ASP A 106 63.40 35.67 -11.45
N ALA A 107 64.30 36.29 -12.25
CA ALA A 107 65.76 36.16 -12.10
C ALA A 107 66.29 36.73 -10.76
N ALA A 108 65.55 37.56 -10.08
CA ALA A 108 65.90 38.14 -8.79
C ALA A 108 65.23 37.37 -7.62
N GLY A 109 64.59 36.22 -7.87
CA GLY A 109 63.91 35.42 -6.84
C GLY A 109 62.58 36.04 -6.36
N ARG A 110 62.06 37.06 -7.04
CA ARG A 110 60.75 37.68 -6.66
C ARG A 110 59.60 36.90 -7.28
N GLN A 111 58.50 36.78 -6.53
CA GLN A 111 57.31 36.05 -6.97
C GLN A 111 56.55 36.83 -8.07
N VAL A 112 56.46 36.26 -9.27
CA VAL A 112 55.73 36.80 -10.43
C VAL A 112 54.24 36.42 -10.35
N LEU A 113 53.91 35.17 -9.97
CA LEU A 113 52.59 34.65 -9.86
C LEU A 113 52.55 33.46 -8.88
N ALA A 114 51.53 33.41 -8.05
CA ALA A 114 51.16 32.20 -7.31
C ALA A 114 49.88 31.62 -7.88
N LEU A 115 49.88 30.30 -8.10
CA LEU A 115 48.73 29.57 -8.54
C LEU A 115 48.34 28.52 -7.49
N ASP A 116 47.09 28.58 -7.03
CA ASP A 116 46.49 27.47 -6.32
C ASP A 116 45.80 26.56 -7.34
N VAL A 117 46.32 25.37 -7.50
CA VAL A 117 45.82 24.43 -8.51
C VAL A 117 45.08 23.28 -7.83
N GLU A 118 43.82 23.10 -8.21
CA GLU A 118 43.00 21.94 -7.85
C GLU A 118 42.89 21.02 -9.04
N VAL A 119 43.31 19.76 -8.88
CA VAL A 119 43.12 18.69 -9.85
C VAL A 119 41.92 17.84 -9.41
N SER A 120 40.87 17.85 -10.19
CA SER A 120 39.65 17.07 -9.95
C SER A 120 39.26 16.23 -11.15
N ARG A 121 38.44 15.21 -10.95
CA ARG A 121 37.87 14.42 -12.05
C ARG A 121 36.90 15.29 -12.87
N ASP A 122 36.91 15.14 -14.19
CA ASP A 122 35.99 15.89 -15.05
C ASP A 122 34.58 15.30 -14.98
N VAL A 123 33.73 15.90 -14.14
CA VAL A 123 32.32 15.46 -13.97
C VAL A 123 31.37 16.00 -15.04
N LYS A 124 31.85 16.83 -15.98
CA LYS A 124 30.99 17.35 -17.07
C LYS A 124 30.41 16.25 -17.93
N ALA A 125 31.20 15.21 -18.21
CA ALA A 125 30.73 14.05 -18.95
C ALA A 125 29.61 13.30 -18.23
N LEU A 126 29.73 13.13 -16.90
CA LEU A 126 28.68 12.52 -16.08
C LEU A 126 27.44 13.42 -16.02
N GLN A 127 27.60 14.73 -15.86
CA GLN A 127 26.49 15.68 -15.85
C GLN A 127 25.67 15.61 -17.17
N GLU A 128 26.37 15.56 -18.30
CA GLU A 128 25.72 15.47 -19.60
C GLU A 128 25.05 14.09 -19.81
N LEU A 129 25.69 13.00 -19.38
CA LEU A 129 25.11 11.66 -19.39
C LEU A 129 23.81 11.61 -18.57
N LEU A 130 23.82 12.15 -17.34
CA LEU A 130 22.65 12.21 -16.49
C LEU A 130 21.53 13.03 -17.12
N ARG A 131 21.86 14.18 -17.74
CA ARG A 131 20.87 15.05 -18.41
C ARG A 131 20.21 14.35 -19.60
N ARG A 132 20.95 13.55 -20.36
CA ARG A 132 20.41 12.77 -21.50
C ARG A 132 19.60 11.58 -21.05
N SER A 133 20.05 10.87 -19.99
CA SER A 133 19.41 9.67 -19.50
C SER A 133 18.16 9.95 -18.65
N LEU A 134 18.13 11.12 -17.98
CA LEU A 134 17.08 11.53 -17.04
C LEU A 134 16.63 12.97 -17.34
N PRO A 135 15.94 13.23 -18.45
CA PRO A 135 15.62 14.58 -18.91
C PRO A 135 14.67 15.33 -17.95
N ASP A 136 13.88 14.60 -17.17
CA ASP A 136 12.91 15.13 -16.23
C ASP A 136 13.49 15.41 -14.83
N ALA A 137 14.68 14.90 -14.53
CA ALA A 137 15.39 15.11 -13.27
C ALA A 137 16.28 16.35 -13.34
N ARG A 138 16.33 17.10 -12.24
CA ARG A 138 17.23 18.25 -12.10
C ARG A 138 18.38 17.86 -11.15
N ILE A 139 19.30 17.06 -11.66
CA ILE A 139 20.44 16.55 -10.89
C ILE A 139 21.69 17.33 -11.29
N GLN A 140 22.42 17.84 -10.29
CA GLN A 140 23.71 18.46 -10.42
C GLN A 140 24.78 17.53 -9.84
N VAL A 141 25.95 17.52 -10.47
CA VAL A 141 27.08 16.68 -10.06
C VAL A 141 28.20 17.59 -9.55
N ASP A 142 28.51 17.47 -8.28
CA ASP A 142 29.62 18.17 -7.64
C ASP A 142 30.71 17.18 -7.22
N MET A 143 31.93 17.69 -7.02
CA MET A 143 33.03 16.95 -6.44
C MET A 143 33.38 17.52 -5.07
N ILE A 144 33.55 16.65 -4.09
CA ILE A 144 34.07 16.99 -2.76
C ILE A 144 35.24 16.04 -2.48
N GLY A 145 36.46 16.57 -2.63
CA GLY A 145 37.67 15.73 -2.60
C GLY A 145 37.65 14.69 -3.70
N ASP A 146 37.68 13.42 -3.34
CA ASP A 146 37.64 12.28 -4.30
C ASP A 146 36.23 11.72 -4.53
N LYS A 147 35.22 12.25 -3.85
CA LYS A 147 33.84 11.75 -3.92
C LYS A 147 32.96 12.59 -4.85
N ILE A 148 32.13 11.91 -5.63
CA ILE A 148 31.10 12.52 -6.45
C ILE A 148 29.85 12.73 -5.57
N VAL A 149 29.32 13.94 -5.56
CA VAL A 149 28.07 14.27 -4.85
C VAL A 149 26.99 14.57 -5.86
N LEU A 150 25.92 13.79 -5.83
CA LEU A 150 24.72 14.05 -6.62
C LEU A 150 23.75 14.91 -5.79
N ARG A 151 23.41 16.10 -6.27
CA ARG A 151 22.47 17.04 -5.65
C ARG A 151 21.33 17.36 -6.60
N GLY A 152 20.19 17.79 -6.04
CA GLY A 152 19.05 18.24 -6.83
C GLY A 152 17.81 17.44 -6.58
N THR A 153 16.89 17.41 -7.55
CA THR A 153 15.58 16.77 -7.42
C THR A 153 15.33 15.75 -8.52
N ALA A 154 14.91 14.55 -8.15
CA ALA A 154 14.37 13.53 -9.03
C ALA A 154 12.84 13.46 -8.88
N ARG A 155 12.11 13.07 -9.91
CA ARG A 155 10.64 12.93 -9.86
C ARG A 155 10.20 11.66 -9.14
N SER A 156 10.99 10.58 -9.25
CA SER A 156 10.68 9.30 -8.64
C SER A 156 11.90 8.68 -7.97
N THR A 157 11.65 7.73 -7.07
CA THR A 157 12.70 6.92 -6.44
C THR A 157 13.53 6.16 -7.47
N ASP A 158 12.88 5.66 -8.53
CA ASP A 158 13.53 4.93 -9.61
C ASP A 158 14.53 5.80 -10.39
N GLU A 159 14.20 7.07 -10.67
CA GLU A 159 15.13 8.03 -11.28
C GLU A 159 16.35 8.30 -10.39
N ALA A 160 16.15 8.45 -9.08
CA ALA A 160 17.24 8.65 -8.13
C ALA A 160 18.17 7.43 -8.06
N VAL A 161 17.63 6.22 -8.05
CA VAL A 161 18.40 4.97 -8.07
C VAL A 161 19.18 4.80 -9.39
N ARG A 162 18.57 5.12 -10.53
CA ARG A 162 19.28 5.09 -11.83
C ARG A 162 20.41 6.11 -11.88
N ALA A 163 20.17 7.33 -11.38
CA ALA A 163 21.21 8.35 -11.31
C ALA A 163 22.38 7.88 -10.44
N LEU A 164 22.11 7.28 -9.30
CA LEU A 164 23.12 6.72 -8.41
C LEU A 164 23.95 5.63 -9.09
N LYS A 165 23.31 4.66 -9.73
CA LYS A 165 23.98 3.57 -10.45
C LYS A 165 24.87 4.08 -11.61
N LEU A 166 24.39 5.08 -12.37
CA LEU A 166 25.18 5.71 -13.43
C LEU A 166 26.42 6.42 -12.85
N ALA A 167 26.25 7.13 -11.73
CA ALA A 167 27.37 7.81 -11.07
C ALA A 167 28.37 6.82 -10.44
N GLU A 168 27.91 5.73 -9.84
CA GLU A 168 28.76 4.65 -9.29
C GLU A 168 29.58 3.97 -10.39
N SER A 169 28.97 3.68 -11.54
CA SER A 169 29.64 3.13 -12.69
C SER A 169 30.73 4.09 -13.23
N PHE A 170 30.45 5.41 -13.23
CA PHE A 170 31.42 6.43 -13.64
C PHE A 170 32.54 6.61 -12.61
N ALA A 171 32.24 6.50 -11.31
CA ALA A 171 33.20 6.62 -10.22
C ALA A 171 34.17 5.44 -10.11
N GLY A 172 33.80 4.28 -10.69
CA GLY A 172 34.61 3.05 -10.64
C GLY A 172 34.41 2.22 -9.36
N GLY A 173 33.33 2.46 -8.59
CA GLY A 173 32.97 1.66 -7.42
C GLY A 173 31.92 2.27 -6.53
N GLN A 174 31.28 1.39 -5.73
CA GLN A 174 30.37 1.80 -4.65
C GLN A 174 31.15 2.49 -3.53
N GLY A 175 30.57 3.52 -2.94
CA GLY A 175 31.18 4.29 -1.84
C GLY A 175 31.93 5.56 -2.26
N GLN A 176 32.17 5.78 -3.55
CA GLN A 176 32.72 7.02 -4.09
C GLN A 176 31.65 8.05 -4.47
N VAL A 177 30.36 7.69 -4.35
CA VAL A 177 29.23 8.56 -4.69
C VAL A 177 28.40 8.82 -3.44
N VAL A 178 28.17 10.10 -3.14
CA VAL A 178 27.26 10.56 -2.08
C VAL A 178 25.96 10.97 -2.74
N ASN A 179 24.88 10.31 -2.35
CA ASN A 179 23.54 10.63 -2.83
C ASN A 179 22.86 11.68 -1.94
N ALA A 180 22.75 12.91 -2.44
CA ALA A 180 22.02 14.01 -1.85
C ALA A 180 20.84 14.46 -2.77
N ILE A 181 20.28 13.51 -3.57
CA ILE A 181 19.14 13.78 -4.42
C ILE A 181 17.89 13.77 -3.56
N THR A 182 17.09 14.85 -3.65
CA THR A 182 15.78 14.95 -3.02
C THR A 182 14.72 14.47 -4.00
N ILE A 183 13.84 13.58 -3.57
CA ILE A 183 12.73 13.13 -4.41
C ILE A 183 11.64 14.19 -4.35
N GLY A 184 11.35 14.81 -5.49
CA GLY A 184 10.35 15.87 -5.63
C GLY A 184 8.94 15.30 -5.56
N GLY A 185 8.30 15.48 -4.39
CA GLY A 185 6.94 15.02 -4.13
C GLY A 185 6.89 13.52 -3.86
N LYS A 186 6.79 13.14 -2.58
CA LYS A 186 6.50 11.76 -2.19
C LYS A 186 5.14 11.39 -2.78
N GLN A 187 5.15 10.61 -3.86
CA GLN A 187 3.93 10.14 -4.51
C GLN A 187 3.26 9.12 -3.60
N GLN A 188 1.98 9.32 -3.32
CA GLN A 188 1.17 8.40 -2.56
C GLN A 188 0.25 7.63 -3.48
N VAL A 189 0.07 6.35 -3.20
CA VAL A 189 -0.80 5.44 -3.92
C VAL A 189 -1.83 4.89 -2.97
N THR A 190 -3.10 5.12 -3.27
CA THR A 190 -4.21 4.41 -2.63
C THR A 190 -4.51 3.17 -3.44
N LEU A 191 -4.46 2.02 -2.80
CA LEU A 191 -4.88 0.76 -3.39
C LEU A 191 -6.30 0.43 -2.93
N LYS A 192 -7.22 0.25 -3.87
CA LYS A 192 -8.54 -0.34 -3.65
C LYS A 192 -8.51 -1.78 -4.12
N VAL A 193 -8.79 -2.70 -3.21
CA VAL A 193 -8.97 -4.11 -3.51
C VAL A 193 -10.44 -4.44 -3.42
N ARG A 194 -10.96 -5.23 -4.35
CA ARG A 194 -12.34 -5.75 -4.31
C ARG A 194 -12.30 -7.25 -4.45
N ILE A 195 -12.81 -7.93 -3.43
CA ILE A 195 -12.94 -9.39 -3.39
C ILE A 195 -14.42 -9.71 -3.42
N ALA A 196 -14.87 -10.30 -4.52
CA ALA A 196 -16.27 -10.67 -4.72
C ALA A 196 -16.38 -12.18 -4.86
N GLU A 197 -17.24 -12.77 -4.06
CA GLU A 197 -17.57 -14.20 -4.11
C GLU A 197 -19.07 -14.38 -4.19
N VAL A 198 -19.50 -15.26 -5.08
CA VAL A 198 -20.89 -15.69 -5.21
C VAL A 198 -20.92 -17.20 -5.08
N GLN A 199 -21.73 -17.71 -4.16
CA GLN A 199 -22.00 -19.12 -4.01
C GLN A 199 -23.47 -19.38 -4.31
N ARG A 200 -23.73 -20.33 -5.18
CA ARG A 200 -25.08 -20.80 -5.52
C ARG A 200 -25.17 -22.26 -5.18
N SER A 201 -26.21 -22.64 -4.45
CA SER A 201 -26.52 -24.03 -4.14
C SER A 201 -27.92 -24.39 -4.63
N LEU A 202 -28.03 -25.49 -5.37
CA LEU A 202 -29.28 -26.03 -5.83
C LEU A 202 -29.40 -27.48 -5.34
N ALA A 203 -30.40 -27.74 -4.54
CA ALA A 203 -30.71 -29.10 -4.09
C ALA A 203 -32.12 -29.48 -4.53
N LYS A 204 -32.23 -30.57 -5.28
CA LYS A 204 -33.52 -31.15 -5.71
C LYS A 204 -33.61 -32.59 -5.24
N GLN A 205 -34.60 -32.86 -4.46
CA GLN A 205 -34.87 -34.19 -3.94
C GLN A 205 -36.27 -34.65 -4.36
N PHE A 206 -36.35 -35.84 -4.92
CA PHE A 206 -37.59 -36.50 -5.25
C PHE A 206 -37.51 -37.93 -4.76
N GLY A 207 -38.50 -38.39 -4.01
CA GLY A 207 -38.56 -39.78 -3.56
C GLY A 207 -39.91 -40.15 -3.00
N ILE A 208 -40.22 -41.44 -3.09
CA ILE A 208 -41.46 -42.03 -2.55
C ILE A 208 -41.06 -43.03 -1.49
N ASN A 209 -41.58 -42.87 -0.29
CA ASN A 209 -41.45 -43.84 0.78
C ASN A 209 -42.68 -44.74 0.79
N TRP A 210 -42.45 -46.04 0.75
CA TRP A 210 -43.49 -47.03 0.83
C TRP A 210 -43.37 -47.78 2.15
N ARG A 211 -44.54 -48.04 2.77
CA ARG A 211 -44.66 -48.90 3.92
C ARG A 211 -45.84 -49.84 3.71
N LYS A 212 -45.62 -51.11 3.84
CA LYS A 212 -46.66 -52.10 3.85
C LYS A 212 -46.43 -53.09 4.97
N ILE A 213 -47.42 -53.20 5.86
CA ILE A 213 -47.48 -54.19 6.91
C ILE A 213 -48.38 -55.31 6.43
N LEU A 214 -47.85 -56.53 6.43
CA LEU A 214 -48.55 -57.73 6.13
C LEU A 214 -48.69 -58.50 7.44
N GLU A 215 -49.90 -58.57 7.97
CA GLU A 215 -50.22 -59.32 9.16
C GLU A 215 -51.01 -60.52 8.83
N THR A 216 -50.53 -61.69 9.26
CA THR A 216 -51.25 -62.98 9.25
C THR A 216 -51.35 -63.50 10.67
N SER A 217 -52.14 -64.53 10.94
CA SER A 217 -52.27 -65.14 12.25
C SER A 217 -51.00 -65.72 12.84
N GLU A 218 -49.96 -65.93 12.01
CA GLU A 218 -48.70 -66.57 12.42
C GLU A 218 -47.51 -65.70 12.33
N PHE A 219 -47.51 -64.63 11.46
CA PHE A 219 -46.35 -63.69 11.32
C PHE A 219 -46.79 -62.29 10.88
N THR A 220 -45.99 -61.31 11.27
CA THR A 220 -46.07 -59.94 10.80
C THR A 220 -44.84 -59.64 9.95
N ALA A 221 -45.03 -59.25 8.70
CA ALA A 221 -43.95 -58.82 7.81
C ALA A 221 -44.13 -57.33 7.47
N GLU A 222 -43.07 -56.55 7.58
CA GLU A 222 -43.07 -55.16 7.17
C GLU A 222 -42.15 -54.96 5.96
N VAL A 223 -42.71 -54.43 4.87
CA VAL A 223 -41.96 -54.00 3.70
C VAL A 223 -41.83 -52.48 3.79
N LEU A 224 -40.60 -52.01 4.01
CA LEU A 224 -40.30 -50.59 4.12
C LEU A 224 -39.32 -50.20 3.01
N MET A 225 -39.70 -49.18 2.27
CA MET A 225 -38.80 -48.48 1.35
C MET A 225 -38.71 -47.03 1.82
N ALA A 226 -37.59 -46.67 2.44
CA ALA A 226 -37.32 -45.34 2.95
C ALA A 226 -36.36 -44.57 2.03
N ASN A 227 -36.60 -43.29 1.85
CA ASN A 227 -35.70 -42.43 1.14
C ASN A 227 -34.48 -42.11 2.07
N PRO A 228 -33.26 -42.47 1.67
CA PRO A 228 -32.06 -42.30 2.51
C PRO A 228 -31.58 -40.84 2.63
N PHE A 229 -32.19 -39.92 1.91
CA PHE A 229 -31.71 -38.55 1.84
C PHE A 229 -32.13 -37.73 3.07
N SER A 230 -31.14 -37.17 3.78
CA SER A 230 -31.32 -36.48 5.05
C SER A 230 -31.47 -34.95 4.89
N VAL A 231 -31.37 -34.39 3.70
CA VAL A 231 -31.44 -32.92 3.50
C VAL A 231 -32.87 -32.43 3.81
N GLY A 232 -33.03 -31.59 4.81
CA GLY A 232 -34.31 -31.03 5.22
C GLY A 232 -34.83 -31.49 6.58
N GLN A 233 -34.11 -32.33 7.30
CA GLN A 233 -34.53 -32.78 8.66
C GLN A 233 -34.74 -31.63 9.65
N SER A 234 -34.05 -30.48 9.47
CA SER A 234 -34.13 -29.35 10.40
C SER A 234 -35.36 -28.43 10.26
N LEU A 235 -36.07 -28.49 9.13
CA LEU A 235 -37.21 -27.58 8.87
C LEU A 235 -38.56 -28.10 9.33
N GLY A 236 -38.68 -29.41 9.60
CA GLY A 236 -39.97 -30.04 9.90
C GLY A 236 -40.17 -30.54 11.34
N SER A 237 -39.14 -30.46 12.20
CA SER A 237 -39.19 -31.09 13.53
C SER A 237 -40.33 -30.56 14.42
N ASN A 238 -40.70 -29.30 14.29
CA ASN A 238 -41.75 -28.68 15.13
C ASN A 238 -43.16 -28.97 14.62
N LEU A 239 -43.35 -29.18 13.33
CA LEU A 239 -44.68 -29.47 12.78
C LEU A 239 -45.05 -30.96 12.86
N VAL A 240 -44.04 -31.83 12.86
CA VAL A 240 -44.23 -33.28 12.93
C VAL A 240 -44.33 -33.81 14.36
N SER A 241 -43.77 -33.08 15.33
CA SER A 241 -43.76 -33.45 16.75
C SER A 241 -45.17 -33.56 17.36
N SER A 242 -46.16 -32.85 16.82
CA SER A 242 -47.54 -32.81 17.33
C SER A 242 -48.45 -33.84 16.73
N ASN A 243 -48.09 -34.54 15.67
CA ASN A 243 -48.95 -35.53 14.99
C ASN A 243 -48.29 -36.92 14.97
N PRO A 244 -48.79 -37.85 15.83
CA PRO A 244 -48.17 -39.18 15.99
C PRO A 244 -48.21 -39.99 14.70
N THR A 245 -49.22 -39.78 13.84
CA THR A 245 -49.35 -40.48 12.56
C THR A 245 -48.28 -40.09 11.55
N LEU A 246 -47.96 -38.80 11.47
CA LEU A 246 -46.91 -38.30 10.58
C LEU A 246 -45.49 -38.69 11.05
N ARG A 247 -45.31 -38.77 12.41
CA ARG A 247 -44.05 -39.24 12.99
C ARG A 247 -43.79 -40.74 12.73
N ALA A 248 -44.87 -41.56 12.79
CA ALA A 248 -44.78 -42.98 12.46
C ALA A 248 -44.43 -43.25 11.00
N LEU A 249 -44.73 -42.31 10.07
CA LEU A 249 -44.38 -42.34 8.65
C LEU A 249 -43.03 -41.80 8.32
N GLY A 250 -42.23 -41.36 9.33
CA GLY A 250 -40.88 -40.81 9.12
C GLY A 250 -40.84 -39.45 8.38
N LEU A 251 -41.94 -38.68 8.44
CA LEU A 251 -42.05 -37.39 7.78
C LEU A 251 -41.36 -36.31 8.59
N SER A 252 -40.12 -36.01 8.24
CA SER A 252 -39.39 -34.86 8.75
C SER A 252 -39.26 -33.70 7.73
N SER A 253 -39.95 -33.81 6.59
CA SER A 253 -39.88 -32.80 5.50
C SER A 253 -41.26 -32.71 4.81
N PRO A 254 -41.56 -31.56 4.11
CA PRO A 254 -42.81 -31.41 3.37
C PRO A 254 -42.96 -32.52 2.36
N GLY A 255 -44.11 -33.18 2.39
CA GLY A 255 -44.49 -34.30 1.51
C GLY A 255 -45.96 -34.58 1.59
N PHE A 256 -46.46 -35.32 0.61
CA PHE A 256 -47.83 -35.82 0.54
C PHE A 256 -47.87 -37.29 0.90
N GLY A 257 -48.70 -37.69 1.84
CA GLY A 257 -48.87 -39.06 2.27
C GLY A 257 -50.28 -39.57 2.04
N ILE A 258 -50.38 -40.83 1.64
CA ILE A 258 -51.64 -41.57 1.51
C ILE A 258 -51.54 -42.81 2.40
N THR A 259 -52.52 -43.01 3.29
CA THR A 259 -52.61 -44.24 4.09
C THR A 259 -53.99 -44.85 3.93
N ASN A 260 -54.07 -46.18 4.03
CA ASN A 260 -55.38 -46.84 4.14
C ASN A 260 -55.96 -46.72 5.56
N ALA A 261 -57.22 -47.00 5.72
CA ALA A 261 -57.95 -46.82 7.02
C ALA A 261 -57.35 -47.68 8.15
N SER A 262 -56.76 -48.82 7.88
CA SER A 262 -56.09 -49.68 8.85
C SER A 262 -54.65 -49.30 9.18
N GLY A 263 -54.04 -48.32 8.46
CA GLY A 263 -52.66 -47.92 8.63
C GLY A 263 -51.63 -48.95 8.10
N SER A 264 -52.08 -50.08 7.51
CA SER A 264 -51.21 -51.15 7.04
C SER A 264 -50.49 -50.88 5.73
N THR A 265 -50.93 -49.88 4.97
CA THR A 265 -50.27 -49.44 3.74
C THR A 265 -50.15 -47.91 3.75
N ALA A 266 -48.98 -47.42 3.55
CA ALA A 266 -48.72 -45.99 3.45
C ALA A 266 -47.75 -45.68 2.33
N ALA A 267 -48.00 -44.60 1.61
CA ALA A 267 -47.11 -44.06 0.59
C ALA A 267 -46.91 -42.57 0.86
N VAL A 268 -45.68 -42.12 0.90
CA VAL A 268 -45.35 -40.72 1.14
C VAL A 268 -44.45 -40.21 0.03
N LEU A 269 -44.95 -39.24 -0.71
CA LEU A 269 -44.22 -38.53 -1.75
C LEU A 269 -43.45 -37.36 -1.10
N ARG A 270 -42.15 -37.32 -1.26
CA ARG A 270 -41.29 -36.20 -0.87
C ARG A 270 -40.77 -35.50 -2.11
N VAL A 271 -41.03 -34.21 -2.16
CA VAL A 271 -40.49 -33.33 -3.21
C VAL A 271 -39.91 -32.09 -2.52
N LEU A 272 -38.63 -31.90 -2.69
CA LEU A 272 -37.93 -30.71 -2.15
C LEU A 272 -37.08 -30.08 -3.25
N GLU A 273 -37.29 -28.82 -3.48
CA GLU A 273 -36.39 -27.96 -4.24
C GLU A 273 -35.93 -26.83 -3.35
N ARG A 274 -34.60 -26.61 -3.26
CA ARG A 274 -34.02 -25.58 -2.46
C ARG A 274 -32.97 -24.84 -3.29
N ASP A 275 -33.13 -23.53 -3.41
CA ASP A 275 -32.20 -22.62 -4.03
C ASP A 275 -31.54 -21.76 -2.94
N GLY A 276 -30.22 -21.76 -2.92
CA GLY A 276 -29.44 -20.94 -2.02
C GLY A 276 -28.54 -20.00 -2.81
N LEU A 277 -28.51 -18.74 -2.42
CA LEU A 277 -27.61 -17.73 -2.96
C LEU A 277 -26.91 -17.01 -1.81
N MET A 278 -25.59 -17.02 -1.83
CA MET A 278 -24.77 -16.24 -0.89
C MET A 278 -23.82 -15.35 -1.68
N ARG A 279 -23.70 -14.10 -1.28
CA ARG A 279 -22.76 -13.13 -1.85
C ARG A 279 -21.89 -12.57 -0.74
N VAL A 280 -20.58 -12.63 -0.92
CA VAL A 280 -19.59 -11.98 -0.06
C VAL A 280 -18.89 -10.91 -0.87
N LEU A 281 -18.78 -9.70 -0.29
CA LEU A 281 -18.06 -8.57 -0.88
C LEU A 281 -17.20 -7.93 0.19
N ALA A 282 -15.89 -7.84 -0.07
CA ALA A 282 -14.94 -7.13 0.77
C ALA A 282 -14.17 -6.10 -0.09
N GLU A 283 -14.13 -4.85 0.36
CA GLU A 283 -13.47 -3.75 -0.36
C GLU A 283 -12.49 -2.98 0.55
N PRO A 284 -11.34 -3.56 0.95
CA PRO A 284 -10.34 -2.83 1.71
C PRO A 284 -9.64 -1.79 0.84
N THR A 285 -9.34 -0.64 1.45
CA THR A 285 -8.58 0.45 0.84
C THR A 285 -7.47 0.88 1.77
N LEU A 286 -6.27 1.09 1.24
CA LEU A 286 -5.12 1.51 2.02
C LEU A 286 -4.23 2.43 1.18
N THR A 287 -3.61 3.42 1.82
CA THR A 287 -2.70 4.38 1.16
C THR A 287 -1.28 4.20 1.67
N ALA A 288 -0.32 4.13 0.74
CA ALA A 288 1.10 4.05 1.05
C ALA A 288 1.92 5.03 0.21
N MET A 289 3.11 5.36 0.68
CA MET A 289 4.10 6.08 -0.12
C MET A 289 4.77 5.14 -1.13
N SER A 290 5.15 5.68 -2.29
CA SER A 290 5.92 4.93 -3.29
C SER A 290 7.22 4.37 -2.69
N GLY A 291 7.42 3.06 -2.79
CA GLY A 291 8.57 2.32 -2.26
C GLY A 291 8.40 1.80 -0.83
N GLU A 292 7.40 2.26 -0.07
CA GLU A 292 7.12 1.81 1.30
C GLU A 292 6.06 0.72 1.33
N GLU A 293 6.17 -0.18 2.30
CA GLU A 293 5.20 -1.23 2.55
C GLU A 293 4.16 -0.77 3.57
N ALA A 294 2.89 -1.06 3.30
CA ALA A 294 1.78 -0.76 4.20
C ALA A 294 0.94 -2.01 4.44
N SER A 295 0.48 -2.17 5.68
CA SER A 295 -0.36 -3.28 6.13
C SER A 295 -1.63 -2.74 6.78
N PHE A 296 -2.75 -3.40 6.50
CA PHE A 296 -4.07 -3.09 7.06
C PHE A 296 -4.80 -4.38 7.41
N LEU A 297 -5.19 -4.52 8.66
CA LEU A 297 -5.95 -5.65 9.17
C LEU A 297 -7.24 -5.17 9.83
N VAL A 298 -8.36 -5.69 9.38
CA VAL A 298 -9.68 -5.49 10.00
C VAL A 298 -10.29 -6.84 10.31
N GLY A 299 -10.47 -7.13 11.58
CA GLY A 299 -10.97 -8.43 12.04
C GLY A 299 -10.86 -8.57 13.54
N GLY A 300 -10.62 -9.78 14.00
CA GLY A 300 -10.42 -10.15 15.38
C GLY A 300 -9.34 -11.20 15.54
N GLU A 301 -9.23 -11.75 16.72
CA GLU A 301 -8.31 -12.85 17.02
C GLU A 301 -9.09 -13.99 17.66
N ILE A 302 -8.72 -15.24 17.30
CA ILE A 302 -9.27 -16.43 17.93
C ILE A 302 -8.17 -17.14 18.73
N PRO A 303 -8.43 -17.59 19.95
CA PRO A 303 -7.52 -18.42 20.72
C PRO A 303 -7.50 -19.84 20.16
N LEU A 304 -6.34 -20.27 19.66
CA LEU A 304 -6.12 -21.66 19.26
C LEU A 304 -5.30 -22.38 20.32
N PRO A 305 -5.75 -23.52 20.85
CA PRO A 305 -4.96 -24.30 21.78
C PRO A 305 -3.72 -24.85 21.05
N THR A 306 -2.54 -24.58 21.60
CA THR A 306 -1.24 -25.01 21.06
C THR A 306 -0.57 -26.10 21.87
N GLY A 307 -1.01 -26.29 23.11
CA GLY A 307 -0.47 -27.32 24.00
C GLY A 307 -1.41 -27.64 25.15
N TYR A 308 -1.32 -28.85 25.63
CA TYR A 308 -1.99 -29.31 26.85
C TYR A 308 -0.92 -29.95 27.77
N ASP A 309 -0.73 -29.35 28.92
CA ASP A 309 0.14 -29.91 29.93
C ASP A 309 -0.67 -30.91 30.78
N VAL A 310 -0.33 -32.20 30.67
CA VAL A 310 -1.03 -33.29 31.36
C VAL A 310 -0.80 -33.23 32.87
N GLN A 311 0.33 -32.65 33.32
CA GLN A 311 0.68 -32.62 34.75
C GLN A 311 -0.05 -31.51 35.48
N THR A 312 -0.23 -30.34 34.85
CA THR A 312 -0.88 -29.18 35.45
C THR A 312 -2.32 -29.00 35.00
N GLY A 313 -2.80 -29.74 33.99
CA GLY A 313 -4.14 -29.57 33.39
C GLY A 313 -4.30 -28.24 32.63
N THR A 314 -3.19 -27.56 32.32
CA THR A 314 -3.22 -26.22 31.73
C THR A 314 -3.21 -26.29 30.21
N VAL A 315 -4.10 -25.53 29.56
CA VAL A 315 -4.15 -25.36 28.09
C VAL A 315 -3.44 -24.07 27.71
N THR A 316 -2.43 -24.17 26.87
CA THR A 316 -1.76 -23.00 26.29
C THR A 316 -2.45 -22.60 25.00
N TYR A 317 -2.72 -21.30 24.83
CA TYR A 317 -3.40 -20.74 23.66
C TYR A 317 -2.46 -19.82 22.88
N ALA A 318 -2.52 -19.88 21.55
CA ALA A 318 -1.97 -18.87 20.67
C ALA A 318 -3.10 -18.07 20.01
N MET A 319 -3.03 -16.76 20.09
CA MET A 319 -4.00 -15.88 19.41
C MET A 319 -3.67 -15.86 17.92
N LYS A 320 -4.66 -16.17 17.09
CA LYS A 320 -4.55 -16.15 15.63
C LYS A 320 -5.47 -15.11 15.04
N PRO A 321 -4.93 -14.08 14.35
CA PRO A 321 -5.76 -13.07 13.72
C PRO A 321 -6.56 -13.65 12.55
N PHE A 322 -7.80 -13.18 12.40
CA PHE A 322 -8.68 -13.45 11.27
C PHE A 322 -9.36 -12.15 10.83
N GLY A 323 -9.89 -12.13 9.61
CA GLY A 323 -10.54 -10.97 9.02
C GLY A 323 -9.99 -10.66 7.63
N ILE A 324 -9.96 -9.38 7.28
CA ILE A 324 -9.49 -8.86 6.00
C ILE A 324 -8.10 -8.26 6.21
N LEU A 325 -7.08 -8.88 5.59
CA LEU A 325 -5.70 -8.41 5.58
C LEU A 325 -5.35 -7.92 4.18
N LEU A 326 -4.74 -6.75 4.11
CA LEU A 326 -4.20 -6.16 2.90
C LEU A 326 -2.79 -5.64 3.16
N ASP A 327 -1.78 -6.28 2.59
CA ASP A 327 -0.40 -5.82 2.57
C ASP A 327 -0.05 -5.42 1.13
N PHE A 328 0.54 -4.25 0.94
CA PHE A 328 0.98 -3.87 -0.39
C PHE A 328 2.18 -2.93 -0.36
N LYS A 329 2.97 -3.00 -1.43
CA LYS A 329 4.11 -2.11 -1.67
C LYS A 329 4.01 -1.55 -3.08
N PRO A 330 3.65 -0.26 -3.23
CA PRO A 330 3.59 0.38 -4.54
C PRO A 330 4.95 0.96 -4.93
N LEU A 331 5.29 0.91 -6.21
CA LEU A 331 6.43 1.61 -6.78
C LEU A 331 5.96 2.39 -8.01
N VAL A 332 5.99 3.72 -7.93
CA VAL A 332 5.56 4.59 -9.02
C VAL A 332 6.74 4.89 -9.92
N HIS A 333 6.61 4.52 -11.20
CA HIS A 333 7.58 4.81 -12.25
C HIS A 333 7.27 6.14 -12.96
N SER A 334 8.21 6.61 -13.78
CA SER A 334 7.96 7.69 -14.73
C SER A 334 6.83 7.29 -15.70
N ARG A 335 5.96 8.24 -16.11
CA ARG A 335 4.80 8.04 -16.99
C ARG A 335 3.57 7.39 -16.36
N ASN A 336 3.32 7.60 -15.04
CA ASN A 336 2.08 7.18 -14.38
C ASN A 336 1.85 5.66 -14.30
N ARG A 337 2.90 4.84 -14.46
CA ARG A 337 2.87 3.39 -14.25
C ARG A 337 3.21 3.07 -12.82
N ILE A 338 2.46 2.15 -12.24
CA ILE A 338 2.58 1.73 -10.85
C ILE A 338 2.83 0.22 -10.82
N THR A 339 3.98 -0.19 -10.32
CA THR A 339 4.21 -1.59 -9.95
C THR A 339 3.70 -1.80 -8.54
N LEU A 340 2.87 -2.82 -8.38
CA LEU A 340 2.25 -3.19 -7.12
C LEU A 340 2.67 -4.61 -6.74
N LYS A 341 3.32 -4.77 -5.60
CA LYS A 341 3.36 -6.04 -4.91
C LYS A 341 2.21 -6.02 -3.92
N VAL A 342 1.23 -6.91 -4.09
CA VAL A 342 0.02 -6.97 -3.26
C VAL A 342 -0.16 -8.36 -2.69
N LYS A 343 -0.51 -8.43 -1.41
CA LYS A 343 -0.92 -9.63 -0.71
C LYS A 343 -2.23 -9.31 0.01
N THR A 344 -3.28 -10.02 -0.34
CA THR A 344 -4.60 -9.89 0.30
C THR A 344 -5.05 -11.25 0.83
N GLU A 345 -5.64 -11.22 2.02
CA GLU A 345 -6.22 -12.39 2.67
C GLU A 345 -7.55 -12.01 3.29
N VAL A 346 -8.56 -12.82 3.02
CA VAL A 346 -9.84 -12.79 3.73
C VAL A 346 -9.97 -14.10 4.48
N SER A 347 -10.13 -14.02 5.79
CA SER A 347 -10.31 -15.18 6.65
C SER A 347 -11.56 -15.02 7.52
N GLU A 348 -12.41 -16.03 7.51
CA GLU A 348 -13.67 -16.08 8.22
C GLU A 348 -13.74 -17.32 9.11
N ILE A 349 -14.39 -17.20 10.26
CA ILE A 349 -14.63 -18.35 11.13
C ILE A 349 -15.65 -19.25 10.46
N SER A 350 -15.29 -20.52 10.31
CA SER A 350 -16.11 -21.52 9.63
C SER A 350 -16.44 -22.67 10.58
N SER A 351 -17.73 -22.98 10.68
CA SER A 351 -18.19 -24.18 11.38
C SER A 351 -17.95 -25.47 10.57
N ARG A 352 -17.65 -25.33 9.27
CA ARG A 352 -17.43 -26.47 8.36
C ARG A 352 -16.19 -27.30 8.71
N TYR A 353 -15.17 -26.64 9.28
CA TYR A 353 -13.89 -27.27 9.67
C TYR A 353 -13.70 -27.35 11.17
N THR A 354 -14.81 -27.36 11.92
CA THR A 354 -14.76 -27.47 13.37
C THR A 354 -14.21 -28.83 13.80
N GLN A 355 -13.22 -28.82 14.67
CA GLN A 355 -12.70 -30.02 15.34
C GLN A 355 -13.07 -30.00 16.82
N SER A 356 -13.54 -31.13 17.34
CA SER A 356 -13.81 -31.32 18.76
C SER A 356 -12.69 -32.15 19.39
N ILE A 357 -12.04 -31.61 20.42
CA ILE A 357 -11.02 -32.29 21.20
C ILE A 357 -11.54 -32.37 22.63
N GLY A 358 -11.98 -33.56 23.04
CA GLY A 358 -12.70 -33.69 24.31
C GLY A 358 -14.00 -32.90 24.31
N ASN A 359 -14.21 -32.04 25.30
CA ASN A 359 -15.36 -31.13 25.39
C ASN A 359 -15.16 -29.76 24.73
N ILE A 360 -14.02 -29.53 24.09
CA ILE A 360 -13.69 -28.23 23.46
C ILE A 360 -13.93 -28.34 21.96
N SER A 361 -14.79 -27.48 21.43
CA SER A 361 -15.04 -27.33 19.99
C SER A 361 -14.22 -26.17 19.45
N ILE A 362 -13.29 -26.45 18.53
CA ILE A 362 -12.40 -25.47 17.92
C ILE A 362 -12.89 -25.19 16.49
N PRO A 363 -13.36 -23.98 16.19
CA PRO A 363 -13.78 -23.62 14.86
C PRO A 363 -12.59 -23.53 13.90
N GLY A 364 -12.77 -23.93 12.66
CA GLY A 364 -11.81 -23.72 11.58
C GLY A 364 -11.86 -22.31 11.00
N LEU A 365 -10.92 -22.01 10.12
CA LEU A 365 -10.88 -20.75 9.35
C LEU A 365 -10.99 -21.06 7.85
N ASP A 366 -11.95 -20.44 7.19
CA ASP A 366 -12.01 -20.36 5.73
C ASP A 366 -11.09 -19.21 5.28
N LYS A 367 -10.11 -19.50 4.43
CA LYS A 367 -9.11 -18.55 3.98
C LYS A 367 -9.11 -18.40 2.46
N ARG A 368 -9.12 -17.16 2.00
CA ARG A 368 -8.93 -16.77 0.60
C ARG A 368 -7.74 -15.83 0.53
N LYS A 369 -6.65 -16.27 -0.06
CA LYS A 369 -5.40 -15.52 -0.14
C LYS A 369 -4.98 -15.36 -1.60
N ALA A 370 -4.59 -14.15 -1.98
CA ALA A 370 -3.94 -13.86 -3.25
C ALA A 370 -2.68 -13.04 -3.02
N GLU A 371 -1.58 -13.41 -3.67
CA GLU A 371 -0.30 -12.70 -3.60
C GLU A 371 0.30 -12.64 -5.00
N THR A 372 0.61 -11.42 -5.46
CA THR A 372 1.13 -11.21 -6.82
C THR A 372 1.86 -9.88 -6.95
N THR A 373 2.61 -9.73 -8.03
CA THR A 373 3.22 -8.46 -8.43
C THR A 373 2.75 -8.12 -9.83
N VAL A 374 2.12 -6.96 -9.98
CA VAL A 374 1.53 -6.50 -11.25
C VAL A 374 1.91 -5.06 -11.53
N GLU A 375 1.88 -4.67 -12.80
CA GLU A 375 2.11 -3.28 -13.22
C GLU A 375 0.89 -2.76 -13.98
N MET A 376 0.41 -1.58 -13.59
CA MET A 376 -0.78 -0.97 -14.18
C MET A 376 -0.76 0.57 -14.08
N PRO A 377 -1.53 1.29 -14.90
CA PRO A 377 -1.69 2.74 -14.76
C PRO A 377 -2.59 3.09 -13.56
N SER A 378 -2.47 4.32 -13.07
CA SER A 378 -3.39 4.87 -12.06
C SER A 378 -4.84 4.87 -12.58
N GLY A 379 -5.78 4.38 -11.76
CA GLY A 379 -7.20 4.23 -12.11
C GLY A 379 -7.54 2.99 -12.94
N GLY A 380 -6.54 2.23 -13.42
CA GLY A 380 -6.75 0.96 -14.10
C GLY A 380 -7.15 -0.15 -13.10
N THR A 381 -8.08 -1.01 -13.49
CA THR A 381 -8.49 -2.17 -12.68
C THR A 381 -8.03 -3.46 -13.35
N LEU A 382 -7.44 -4.36 -12.56
CA LEU A 382 -6.98 -5.67 -13.01
C LEU A 382 -7.53 -6.76 -12.12
N ALA A 383 -8.03 -7.84 -12.71
CA ALA A 383 -8.32 -9.07 -11.99
C ALA A 383 -7.01 -9.82 -11.74
N ILE A 384 -6.60 -9.94 -10.46
CA ILE A 384 -5.34 -10.60 -10.08
C ILE A 384 -5.51 -12.07 -9.75
N GLY A 385 -6.75 -12.51 -9.52
CA GLY A 385 -7.06 -13.89 -9.23
C GLY A 385 -8.56 -14.15 -9.32
N GLY A 386 -8.90 -15.40 -9.54
CA GLY A 386 -10.28 -15.86 -9.57
C GLY A 386 -10.35 -17.38 -9.42
N LEU A 387 -11.53 -17.86 -9.04
CA LEU A 387 -11.86 -19.28 -8.91
C LEU A 387 -13.29 -19.50 -9.42
N ILE A 388 -13.44 -20.49 -10.26
CA ILE A 388 -14.78 -21.04 -10.61
C ILE A 388 -14.75 -22.51 -10.18
N LYS A 389 -15.68 -22.87 -9.29
CA LYS A 389 -15.86 -24.23 -8.82
C LYS A 389 -17.32 -24.63 -9.05
N ASP A 390 -17.51 -25.73 -9.73
CA ASP A 390 -18.84 -26.37 -9.93
C ASP A 390 -18.76 -27.81 -9.41
N HIS A 391 -19.56 -28.12 -8.43
CA HIS A 391 -19.67 -29.44 -7.86
C HIS A 391 -21.11 -29.96 -8.05
N THR A 392 -21.26 -30.94 -8.90
CA THR A 392 -22.56 -31.57 -9.16
C THR A 392 -22.53 -33.00 -8.69
N ARG A 393 -23.50 -33.38 -7.87
CA ARG A 393 -23.72 -34.74 -7.39
C ARG A 393 -25.14 -35.17 -7.73
N GLN A 394 -25.26 -36.33 -8.34
CA GLN A 394 -26.55 -36.94 -8.59
C GLN A 394 -26.52 -38.38 -8.07
N THR A 395 -27.44 -38.69 -7.17
CA THR A 395 -27.61 -40.03 -6.62
C THR A 395 -29.02 -40.53 -6.93
N VAL A 396 -29.13 -41.78 -7.35
CA VAL A 396 -30.41 -42.42 -7.61
C VAL A 396 -30.43 -43.78 -6.89
N ASP A 397 -31.27 -43.85 -5.89
CA ASP A 397 -31.50 -45.08 -5.12
C ASP A 397 -32.86 -45.67 -5.49
N GLY A 398 -32.97 -46.97 -5.52
CA GLY A 398 -34.25 -47.61 -5.86
C GLY A 398 -34.21 -49.13 -5.80
N VAL A 399 -35.38 -49.73 -5.85
CA VAL A 399 -35.53 -51.18 -5.80
C VAL A 399 -34.97 -51.81 -7.09
N PRO A 400 -34.05 -52.78 -6.98
CA PRO A 400 -33.50 -53.48 -8.13
C PRO A 400 -34.63 -54.07 -9.04
N GLY A 401 -34.49 -53.88 -10.32
CA GLY A 401 -35.49 -54.31 -11.29
C GLY A 401 -36.66 -53.32 -11.48
N LEU A 402 -37.34 -52.94 -10.41
CA LEU A 402 -38.51 -52.03 -10.46
C LEU A 402 -38.16 -50.59 -10.82
N LYS A 403 -36.99 -50.09 -10.39
CA LYS A 403 -36.54 -48.73 -10.68
C LYS A 403 -36.38 -48.43 -12.18
N ASN A 404 -36.22 -49.46 -13.01
CA ASN A 404 -35.96 -49.33 -14.44
C ASN A 404 -37.26 -49.45 -15.30
N LEU A 405 -38.41 -49.68 -14.69
CA LEU A 405 -39.68 -49.77 -15.41
C LEU A 405 -40.02 -48.44 -16.08
N PRO A 406 -40.45 -48.42 -17.34
CA PRO A 406 -40.92 -47.22 -17.99
C PRO A 406 -42.14 -46.64 -17.22
N ILE A 407 -42.17 -45.34 -17.00
CA ILE A 407 -43.20 -44.56 -16.28
C ILE A 407 -43.32 -44.96 -14.80
N LEU A 408 -43.57 -46.23 -14.50
CA LEU A 408 -43.78 -46.70 -13.10
C LEU A 408 -42.49 -46.72 -12.28
N GLY A 409 -41.32 -46.83 -12.89
CA GLY A 409 -40.04 -46.82 -12.17
C GLY A 409 -39.79 -45.55 -11.32
N ALA A 410 -40.43 -44.43 -11.62
CA ALA A 410 -40.36 -43.21 -10.80
C ALA A 410 -40.96 -43.42 -9.39
N LEU A 411 -41.89 -44.34 -9.20
CA LEU A 411 -42.49 -44.70 -7.91
C LEU A 411 -41.58 -45.56 -7.02
N PHE A 412 -40.55 -46.20 -7.60
CA PHE A 412 -39.66 -47.13 -6.95
C PHE A 412 -38.19 -46.63 -6.91
N ARG A 413 -37.99 -45.34 -7.18
CA ARG A 413 -36.68 -44.71 -7.11
C ARG A 413 -36.75 -43.37 -6.39
N SER A 414 -35.66 -43.03 -5.67
CA SER A 414 -35.42 -41.72 -5.09
C SER A 414 -34.26 -41.09 -5.83
N ARG A 415 -34.36 -39.79 -6.09
CA ARG A 415 -33.32 -39.00 -6.76
C ARG A 415 -32.92 -37.84 -5.87
N ASP A 416 -31.63 -37.71 -5.65
CA ASP A 416 -30.99 -36.58 -5.00
C ASP A 416 -30.04 -35.89 -5.98
N PHE A 417 -30.29 -34.62 -6.22
CA PHE A 417 -29.48 -33.77 -7.08
C PHE A 417 -29.03 -32.59 -6.28
N LEU A 418 -27.70 -32.42 -6.17
CA LEU A 418 -27.05 -31.31 -5.50
C LEU A 418 -26.07 -30.65 -6.48
N ARG A 419 -26.16 -29.35 -6.61
CA ARG A 419 -25.21 -28.54 -7.38
C ARG A 419 -24.76 -27.35 -6.57
N ASP A 420 -23.46 -27.25 -6.31
CA ASP A 420 -22.82 -26.16 -5.61
C ASP A 420 -21.85 -25.46 -6.56
N GLN A 421 -22.12 -24.19 -6.83
CA GLN A 421 -21.28 -23.34 -7.67
C GLN A 421 -20.69 -22.22 -6.82
N THR A 422 -19.37 -22.01 -6.95
CA THR A 422 -18.66 -20.92 -6.30
C THR A 422 -17.87 -20.16 -7.36
N GLU A 423 -18.07 -18.86 -7.43
CA GLU A 423 -17.34 -17.95 -8.29
C GLU A 423 -16.67 -16.91 -7.40
N LEU A 424 -15.33 -16.79 -7.48
CA LEU A 424 -14.51 -15.81 -6.73
C LEU A 424 -13.72 -15.00 -7.73
N VAL A 425 -13.67 -13.67 -7.54
CA VAL A 425 -12.81 -12.76 -8.30
C VAL A 425 -12.18 -11.73 -7.37
N VAL A 426 -10.90 -11.47 -7.58
CA VAL A 426 -10.13 -10.46 -6.85
C VAL A 426 -9.66 -9.39 -7.83
N PHE A 427 -10.14 -8.15 -7.65
CA PHE A 427 -9.74 -6.98 -8.43
C PHE A 427 -8.85 -6.07 -7.61
N VAL A 428 -7.91 -5.42 -8.27
CA VAL A 428 -7.07 -4.36 -7.69
C VAL A 428 -7.10 -3.12 -8.57
N THR A 429 -7.15 -1.94 -7.92
CA THR A 429 -7.18 -0.64 -8.60
C THR A 429 -6.32 0.35 -7.80
N PRO A 430 -5.15 0.75 -8.30
CA PRO A 430 -4.33 1.78 -7.67
C PRO A 430 -4.73 3.17 -8.15
N TYR A 431 -4.67 4.15 -7.25
CA TYR A 431 -4.87 5.57 -7.52
C TYR A 431 -3.70 6.38 -7.01
N LEU A 432 -3.15 7.27 -7.83
CA LEU A 432 -2.23 8.30 -7.36
C LEU A 432 -3.03 9.38 -6.63
N VAL A 433 -2.71 9.63 -5.36
CA VAL A 433 -3.45 10.54 -4.51
C VAL A 433 -2.55 11.64 -3.95
N ARG A 434 -3.16 12.77 -3.61
CA ARG A 434 -2.50 13.88 -2.90
C ARG A 434 -3.27 14.18 -1.62
N PRO A 435 -2.58 14.53 -0.52
CA PRO A 435 -3.27 14.94 0.70
C PRO A 435 -4.12 16.18 0.44
N VAL A 436 -5.32 16.20 1.01
CA VAL A 436 -6.27 17.31 0.96
C VAL A 436 -6.50 17.88 2.36
N ALA A 437 -6.96 19.13 2.45
CA ALA A 437 -7.28 19.74 3.74
C ALA A 437 -8.42 18.98 4.42
N GLU A 438 -8.34 18.77 5.74
CA GLU A 438 -9.30 18.05 6.57
C GLU A 438 -10.75 18.49 6.35
N ARG A 439 -11.00 19.80 6.16
CA ARG A 439 -12.32 20.36 5.90
C ARG A 439 -13.02 19.82 4.63
N LYS A 440 -12.27 19.17 3.72
CA LYS A 440 -12.79 18.54 2.51
C LYS A 440 -13.12 17.07 2.71
N LEU A 441 -12.61 16.47 3.78
CA LEU A 441 -12.88 15.08 4.13
C LEU A 441 -14.15 15.01 4.97
N ARG A 442 -14.96 13.99 4.71
CA ARG A 442 -16.16 13.69 5.48
C ARG A 442 -16.02 12.32 6.12
N THR A 443 -16.37 12.25 7.40
CA THR A 443 -16.43 10.98 8.10
C THR A 443 -17.82 10.35 7.95
N PRO A 444 -17.96 9.03 8.06
CA PRO A 444 -19.27 8.36 8.06
C PRO A 444 -20.22 8.87 9.15
N ILE A 445 -19.68 9.52 10.18
CA ILE A 445 -20.44 10.02 11.34
C ILE A 445 -20.97 11.44 11.09
N ASP A 446 -20.38 12.21 10.17
CA ASP A 446 -20.71 13.63 9.96
C ASP A 446 -22.17 13.91 9.55
N GLY A 447 -22.88 12.92 9.07
CA GLY A 447 -24.31 13.00 8.72
C GLY A 447 -25.24 12.19 9.63
N LEU A 448 -24.70 11.52 10.66
CA LEU A 448 -25.47 10.66 11.55
C LEU A 448 -26.05 11.45 12.71
N ASN A 449 -27.35 11.75 12.66
CA ASN A 449 -28.10 12.26 13.79
C ASN A 449 -28.92 11.12 14.43
N VAL A 450 -28.64 10.83 15.68
CA VAL A 450 -29.42 9.86 16.46
C VAL A 450 -30.85 10.41 16.67
N ALA A 451 -31.85 9.57 16.46
CA ALA A 451 -33.25 9.95 16.74
C ALA A 451 -33.42 10.29 18.21
N ASN A 452 -34.23 11.31 18.52
CA ASN A 452 -34.60 11.57 19.90
C ASN A 452 -35.62 10.52 20.40
N ASP A 453 -35.81 10.41 21.73
CA ASP A 453 -36.63 9.37 22.32
C ASP A 453 -38.08 9.36 21.77
N ALA A 454 -38.67 10.53 21.51
CA ALA A 454 -40.00 10.62 20.92
C ALA A 454 -40.05 10.01 19.49
N GLN A 455 -39.02 10.21 18.70
CA GLN A 455 -38.94 9.65 17.35
C GLN A 455 -38.59 8.15 17.35
N ALA A 456 -37.77 7.72 18.30
CA ALA A 456 -37.45 6.31 18.48
C ALA A 456 -38.66 5.51 18.95
N ILE A 457 -39.39 5.99 19.95
CA ILE A 457 -40.51 5.30 20.57
C ILE A 457 -41.79 5.38 19.73
N LEU A 458 -42.14 6.60 19.23
CA LEU A 458 -43.42 6.78 18.50
C LEU A 458 -43.33 6.40 17.02
N LEU A 459 -42.19 6.58 16.40
CA LEU A 459 -42.01 6.37 14.95
C LEU A 459 -41.09 5.19 14.61
N GLY A 460 -40.53 4.50 15.61
CA GLY A 460 -39.61 3.36 15.40
C GLY A 460 -38.35 3.74 14.63
N ARG A 461 -37.92 5.00 14.66
CA ARG A 461 -36.76 5.48 13.89
C ARG A 461 -35.52 5.40 14.75
N MET A 462 -34.50 4.69 14.29
CA MET A 462 -33.17 4.67 14.95
C MET A 462 -32.32 5.91 14.65
N HIS A 463 -32.52 6.55 13.48
CA HIS A 463 -31.78 7.72 13.04
C HIS A 463 -32.67 8.74 12.35
N ARG A 464 -32.26 10.01 12.41
CA ARG A 464 -33.01 11.16 11.88
C ARG A 464 -32.42 11.51 10.54
N VAL A 465 -32.39 11.05 9.53
CA VAL A 465 -31.94 11.46 8.19
C VAL A 465 -30.40 11.47 8.01
N TYR A 466 -29.94 10.62 7.14
CA TYR A 466 -28.64 10.72 6.51
C TYR A 466 -28.69 11.84 5.46
N GLY A 467 -28.16 13.01 5.79
CA GLY A 467 -28.09 14.14 4.83
C GLY A 467 -26.80 14.90 5.03
N ALA A 468 -26.07 15.15 3.95
CA ALA A 468 -25.00 16.13 3.97
C ALA A 468 -25.58 17.51 4.24
N PRO A 469 -25.02 18.34 5.16
CA PRO A 469 -25.43 19.72 5.29
C PRO A 469 -25.18 20.42 3.94
N THR A 470 -26.25 20.87 3.33
CA THR A 470 -26.18 21.68 2.11
C THR A 470 -25.66 23.06 2.45
N GLY A 471 -24.75 23.59 1.59
CA GLY A 471 -24.35 24.99 1.62
C GLY A 471 -25.57 25.94 1.53
N PRO A 472 -25.39 27.27 1.55
CA PRO A 472 -26.40 28.29 1.91
C PRO A 472 -27.66 28.39 1.05
N LYS A 473 -27.98 27.42 0.23
CA LYS A 473 -29.26 27.33 -0.49
C LYS A 473 -29.94 26.00 -0.13
N GLY A 474 -30.86 26.08 0.81
CA GLY A 474 -31.59 25.01 1.45
C GLY A 474 -32.25 24.01 0.50
N GLY A 475 -31.68 22.84 0.40
CA GLY A 475 -32.26 21.62 -0.13
C GLY A 475 -31.51 20.44 0.46
N THR A 476 -32.20 19.65 1.28
CA THR A 476 -31.64 18.41 1.85
C THR A 476 -31.47 17.39 0.72
N ARG A 477 -30.26 17.20 0.23
CA ARG A 477 -29.96 16.06 -0.66
C ARG A 477 -29.89 14.81 0.19
N VAL A 478 -30.88 13.95 0.03
CA VAL A 478 -30.86 12.60 0.61
C VAL A 478 -29.87 11.75 -0.17
N TYR A 479 -28.88 11.23 0.49
CA TYR A 479 -27.87 10.38 -0.14
C TYR A 479 -28.45 8.95 -0.27
N HIS A 480 -28.65 8.49 -1.47
CA HIS A 480 -29.00 7.12 -1.81
C HIS A 480 -27.78 6.46 -2.47
N GLY A 481 -26.72 6.19 -1.72
CA GLY A 481 -25.52 5.54 -2.25
C GLY A 481 -24.80 4.74 -1.16
N ASP A 482 -23.96 3.82 -1.59
CA ASP A 482 -23.14 3.03 -0.69
C ASP A 482 -22.22 3.94 0.12
N VAL A 483 -22.19 3.72 1.45
CA VAL A 483 -21.29 4.42 2.37
C VAL A 483 -19.88 3.92 2.12
N GLY A 484 -19.00 4.77 1.61
CA GLY A 484 -17.61 4.44 1.32
C GLY A 484 -16.80 5.67 0.92
N PHE A 485 -15.49 5.52 0.82
CA PHE A 485 -14.62 6.58 0.32
C PHE A 485 -14.99 6.91 -1.14
N ILE A 486 -15.50 8.12 -1.36
CA ILE A 486 -15.72 8.63 -2.73
C ILE A 486 -14.35 9.10 -3.22
N VAL A 487 -13.79 8.38 -4.18
CA VAL A 487 -12.64 8.82 -4.98
C VAL A 487 -13.23 9.37 -6.27
N GLU A 488 -13.18 10.72 -6.43
CA GLU A 488 -13.44 11.39 -7.70
C GLU A 488 -12.22 11.32 -8.61
#